data_9f15b3dcd086de18157f4f837ee0d4ea
#
_entry.id   9f15b3dcd086de18157f4f837ee0d4ea
#
_cell.length_a   1.000
_cell.length_b   1.000
_cell.length_c   1.000
_cell.angle_alpha   90.00
_cell.angle_beta   90.00
_cell.angle_gamma   90.00
#
_symmetry.space_group_name_H-M   'P 1'
#
loop_
_entity.id
_entity.type
_entity.pdbx_description
1 polymer ?
#
loop_
_entity_poly.entity_id
_entity_poly.type
_entity_poly.pdbx_seq_one_letter_code
_entity_poly.pdbx_strand_id
1 'polypeptide(L)'
;VMVDKDRNLLRPSIIWCDSRAVPYGEKAFKAIGEEKALSHLLNSPGNFTASKLAWVKENEPELYERIDKIMLPGDYIAMKLTNKIGITVEGLSEGIFWDFKENSISQDVLSYFGFEREMLPPLKPVFGIQGKVTAAAARELGLQAGTPVSYRAGDQPNNAVSLNVFNPGEIASTAGTSGVVYGVLDEVKHDPLPRVNIFAHVNHLPEKTRLGVLLCINGTGILNSWIKKNMVPSPLDYNNMNELAAQSPIGAKGISVIPFGNGAERVLENRDSGSSFHGINFNIHSLADILRAAQEGIVFSFQYGMEIMKELGMDIRVIKAGNANMFLSPIFRETLASVSGAVIELYDTDGAAGAAKAAGMGAGIYASHQEAFS
;
A
#
# COMPACT_ATOMS: atom_id res chain seq x y z
N VAL A 1 6.04 -15.49 -5.23
CA VAL A 1 6.86 -16.67 -4.86
C VAL A 1 6.23 -17.92 -5.44
N MET A 2 7.04 -18.79 -6.03
CA MET A 2 6.61 -20.04 -6.70
C MET A 2 7.37 -21.20 -6.11
N VAL A 3 6.67 -22.26 -5.70
CA VAL A 3 7.26 -23.46 -5.09
C VAL A 3 6.81 -24.71 -5.81
N ASP A 4 7.67 -25.75 -5.77
CA ASP A 4 7.35 -27.09 -6.24
C ASP A 4 6.58 -27.92 -5.18
N LYS A 5 6.25 -29.18 -5.52
CA LYS A 5 5.56 -30.13 -4.64
C LYS A 5 6.32 -30.42 -3.34
N ASP A 6 7.65 -30.29 -3.37
CA ASP A 6 8.51 -30.47 -2.21
C ASP A 6 8.70 -29.15 -1.43
N ARG A 7 8.03 -28.07 -1.85
CA ARG A 7 8.08 -26.71 -1.26
C ARG A 7 9.42 -26.01 -1.46
N ASN A 8 10.21 -26.43 -2.43
CA ASN A 8 11.42 -25.74 -2.81
C ASN A 8 11.08 -24.51 -3.63
N LEU A 9 11.82 -23.42 -3.38
CA LEU A 9 11.73 -22.21 -4.17
C LEU A 9 12.23 -22.48 -5.60
N LEU A 10 11.43 -22.17 -6.59
CA LEU A 10 11.77 -22.44 -8.01
C LEU A 10 12.62 -21.32 -8.64
N ARG A 11 12.45 -20.09 -8.16
CA ARG A 11 13.16 -18.92 -8.67
C ARG A 11 13.07 -17.74 -7.71
N PRO A 12 13.93 -16.69 -7.85
CA PRO A 12 13.73 -15.42 -7.20
C PRO A 12 12.39 -14.78 -7.56
N SER A 13 11.76 -14.09 -6.62
CA SER A 13 10.47 -13.44 -6.84
C SER A 13 10.57 -12.29 -7.83
N ILE A 14 9.56 -12.12 -8.68
CA ILE A 14 9.35 -10.90 -9.46
C ILE A 14 8.71 -9.88 -8.53
N ILE A 15 9.47 -8.87 -8.12
CA ILE A 15 9.05 -7.89 -7.11
C ILE A 15 8.10 -6.83 -7.69
N TRP A 16 7.51 -6.01 -6.84
CA TRP A 16 6.49 -5.02 -7.20
C TRP A 16 6.94 -4.00 -8.26
N CYS A 17 8.20 -3.54 -8.20
CA CYS A 17 8.76 -2.56 -9.13
C CYS A 17 9.27 -3.15 -10.45
N ASP A 18 9.21 -4.48 -10.63
CA ASP A 18 9.59 -5.14 -11.88
C ASP A 18 8.40 -5.11 -12.85
N SER A 19 8.53 -4.32 -13.90
CA SER A 19 7.45 -4.01 -14.85
C SER A 19 7.30 -5.01 -16.00
N ARG A 20 8.08 -6.12 -16.01
CA ARG A 20 8.04 -7.11 -17.12
C ARG A 20 6.65 -7.69 -17.40
N ALA A 21 5.79 -7.75 -16.41
CA ALA A 21 4.45 -8.32 -16.51
C ALA A 21 3.35 -7.32 -16.94
N VAL A 22 3.66 -6.03 -17.02
CA VAL A 22 2.69 -4.97 -17.39
C VAL A 22 1.97 -5.30 -18.71
N PRO A 23 2.63 -5.71 -19.81
CA PRO A 23 1.95 -6.03 -21.06
C PRO A 23 0.94 -7.17 -20.94
N TYR A 24 1.17 -8.12 -20.03
CA TYR A 24 0.24 -9.25 -19.77
C TYR A 24 -1.02 -8.75 -19.07
N GLY A 25 -0.86 -7.88 -18.09
CA GLY A 25 -1.98 -7.27 -17.38
C GLY A 25 -2.83 -6.35 -18.26
N GLU A 26 -2.20 -5.57 -19.15
CA GLU A 26 -2.91 -4.73 -20.11
C GLU A 26 -3.73 -5.54 -21.12
N LYS A 27 -3.17 -6.64 -21.63
CA LYS A 27 -3.90 -7.55 -22.50
C LYS A 27 -5.08 -8.21 -21.77
N ALA A 28 -4.87 -8.66 -20.54
CA ALA A 28 -5.92 -9.25 -19.71
C ALA A 28 -7.04 -8.25 -19.43
N PHE A 29 -6.71 -7.01 -19.09
CA PHE A 29 -7.67 -5.94 -18.82
C PHE A 29 -8.62 -5.71 -19.99
N LYS A 30 -8.07 -5.63 -21.20
CA LYS A 30 -8.85 -5.49 -22.44
C LYS A 30 -9.67 -6.73 -22.77
N ALA A 31 -9.11 -7.92 -22.60
CA ALA A 31 -9.76 -9.18 -22.99
C ALA A 31 -10.88 -9.59 -22.03
N ILE A 32 -10.71 -9.39 -20.72
CA ILE A 32 -11.77 -9.61 -19.71
C ILE A 32 -12.87 -8.56 -19.86
N GLY A 33 -12.51 -7.37 -20.35
CA GLY A 33 -13.35 -6.19 -20.42
C GLY A 33 -13.09 -5.24 -19.25
N GLU A 34 -12.73 -4.00 -19.55
CA GLU A 34 -12.25 -3.02 -18.56
C GLU A 34 -13.25 -2.81 -17.42
N GLU A 35 -14.52 -2.54 -17.76
CA GLU A 35 -15.59 -2.36 -16.77
C GLU A 35 -15.82 -3.63 -15.93
N LYS A 36 -15.77 -4.82 -16.56
CA LYS A 36 -15.91 -6.08 -15.85
C LYS A 36 -14.74 -6.31 -14.89
N ALA A 37 -13.50 -6.11 -15.35
CA ALA A 37 -12.33 -6.24 -14.50
C ALA A 37 -12.38 -5.27 -13.32
N LEU A 38 -12.69 -3.99 -13.55
CA LEU A 38 -12.79 -3.00 -12.49
C LEU A 38 -13.93 -3.30 -11.51
N SER A 39 -15.10 -3.74 -11.99
CA SER A 39 -16.24 -4.00 -11.11
C SER A 39 -16.12 -5.31 -10.32
N HIS A 40 -15.36 -6.30 -10.78
CA HIS A 40 -15.17 -7.61 -10.14
C HIS A 40 -13.86 -7.73 -9.35
N LEU A 41 -12.74 -7.23 -9.93
CA LEU A 41 -11.41 -7.32 -9.32
C LEU A 41 -11.02 -6.04 -8.58
N LEU A 42 -11.77 -4.96 -8.77
CA LEU A 42 -11.58 -3.59 -8.25
C LEU A 42 -10.29 -2.92 -8.73
N ASN A 43 -9.55 -3.58 -9.61
CA ASN A 43 -8.29 -3.12 -10.18
C ASN A 43 -8.14 -3.58 -11.63
N SER A 44 -7.32 -2.87 -12.40
CA SER A 44 -6.72 -3.43 -13.60
C SER A 44 -5.74 -4.54 -13.21
N PRO A 45 -5.65 -5.67 -13.94
CA PRO A 45 -4.66 -6.72 -13.68
C PRO A 45 -3.20 -6.24 -13.68
N GLY A 46 -2.87 -5.21 -14.41
CA GLY A 46 -1.61 -4.45 -14.32
C GLY A 46 -0.36 -5.28 -14.11
N ASN A 47 0.44 -4.90 -13.13
CA ASN A 47 1.70 -5.56 -12.76
C ASN A 47 1.56 -6.44 -11.50
N PHE A 48 0.42 -7.08 -11.31
CA PHE A 48 0.15 -7.91 -10.13
C PHE A 48 0.54 -9.38 -10.33
N THR A 49 0.32 -10.19 -9.31
CA THR A 49 0.79 -11.59 -9.25
C THR A 49 0.27 -12.44 -10.41
N ALA A 50 -1.00 -12.28 -10.80
CA ALA A 50 -1.58 -13.00 -11.93
C ALA A 50 -0.82 -12.71 -13.24
N SER A 51 -0.54 -11.46 -13.52
CA SER A 51 0.22 -11.04 -14.72
C SER A 51 1.68 -11.51 -14.67
N LYS A 52 2.30 -11.53 -13.49
CA LYS A 52 3.66 -12.05 -13.28
C LYS A 52 3.72 -13.58 -13.49
N LEU A 53 2.70 -14.29 -13.06
CA LEU A 53 2.59 -15.73 -13.33
C LEU A 53 2.41 -16.01 -14.83
N ALA A 54 1.63 -15.19 -15.54
CA ALA A 54 1.45 -15.29 -16.99
C ALA A 54 2.78 -15.05 -17.73
N TRP A 55 3.57 -14.09 -17.28
CA TRP A 55 4.92 -13.88 -17.82
C TRP A 55 5.80 -15.13 -17.64
N VAL A 56 5.78 -15.75 -16.46
CA VAL A 56 6.54 -16.99 -16.19
C VAL A 56 6.05 -18.14 -17.08
N LYS A 57 4.74 -18.29 -17.24
CA LYS A 57 4.14 -19.32 -18.10
C LYS A 57 4.64 -19.25 -19.54
N GLU A 58 4.79 -18.05 -20.08
CA GLU A 58 5.23 -17.84 -21.46
C GLU A 58 6.76 -17.88 -21.61
N ASN A 59 7.50 -17.31 -20.68
CA ASN A 59 8.95 -17.11 -20.82
C ASN A 59 9.81 -18.17 -20.11
N GLU A 60 9.23 -18.89 -19.16
CA GLU A 60 9.91 -19.95 -18.38
C GLU A 60 9.01 -21.22 -18.29
N PRO A 61 8.59 -21.82 -19.43
CA PRO A 61 7.58 -22.88 -19.43
C PRO A 61 8.00 -24.13 -18.64
N GLU A 62 9.25 -24.55 -18.72
CA GLU A 62 9.77 -25.70 -17.95
C GLU A 62 9.72 -25.46 -16.44
N LEU A 63 9.89 -24.21 -16.01
CA LEU A 63 9.74 -23.83 -14.61
C LEU A 63 8.25 -23.80 -14.24
N TYR A 64 7.40 -23.25 -15.12
CA TYR A 64 5.97 -23.15 -14.90
C TYR A 64 5.33 -24.53 -14.66
N GLU A 65 5.71 -25.55 -15.42
CA GLU A 65 5.22 -26.94 -15.27
C GLU A 65 5.56 -27.56 -13.90
N ARG A 66 6.57 -27.04 -13.22
CA ARG A 66 7.01 -27.51 -11.90
C ARG A 66 6.32 -26.81 -10.75
N ILE A 67 5.55 -25.75 -11.02
CA ILE A 67 4.89 -24.96 -9.97
C ILE A 67 3.76 -25.80 -9.36
N ASP A 68 3.84 -26.07 -8.07
CA ASP A 68 2.72 -26.61 -7.28
C ASP A 68 1.87 -25.50 -6.70
N LYS A 69 2.51 -24.48 -6.09
CA LYS A 69 1.80 -23.33 -5.47
C LYS A 69 2.46 -22.01 -5.77
N ILE A 70 1.61 -20.99 -5.90
CA ILE A 70 2.01 -19.58 -5.93
C ILE A 70 1.61 -18.91 -4.62
N MET A 71 2.42 -17.99 -4.15
CA MET A 71 2.27 -17.33 -2.86
C MET A 71 2.78 -15.89 -2.91
N LEU A 72 2.26 -15.05 -2.04
CA LEU A 72 2.92 -13.80 -1.69
C LEU A 72 4.11 -14.05 -0.74
N PRO A 73 5.04 -13.10 -0.56
CA PRO A 73 6.19 -13.29 0.34
C PRO A 73 5.80 -13.65 1.77
N GLY A 74 4.76 -13.03 2.32
CA GLY A 74 4.26 -13.33 3.67
C GLY A 74 3.74 -14.77 3.80
N ASP A 75 3.10 -15.29 2.74
CA ASP A 75 2.64 -16.69 2.68
C ASP A 75 3.82 -17.67 2.71
N TYR A 76 4.87 -17.36 1.95
CA TYR A 76 6.09 -18.16 1.91
C TYR A 76 6.79 -18.18 3.26
N ILE A 77 6.94 -17.03 3.92
CA ILE A 77 7.54 -16.97 5.27
C ILE A 77 6.70 -17.77 6.26
N ALA A 78 5.38 -17.64 6.25
CA ALA A 78 4.51 -18.43 7.11
C ALA A 78 4.64 -19.94 6.83
N MET A 79 4.77 -20.34 5.57
CA MET A 79 5.05 -21.73 5.19
C MET A 79 6.41 -22.19 5.76
N LYS A 80 7.46 -21.41 5.65
CA LYS A 80 8.79 -21.73 6.19
C LYS A 80 8.77 -21.90 7.70
N LEU A 81 8.02 -21.06 8.40
CA LEU A 81 7.88 -21.13 9.86
C LEU A 81 7.07 -22.37 10.31
N THR A 82 5.99 -22.70 9.60
CA THR A 82 4.96 -23.61 10.09
C THR A 82 4.86 -24.92 9.33
N ASN A 83 5.53 -25.01 8.19
CA ASN A 83 5.36 -26.09 7.21
C ASN A 83 3.88 -26.25 6.75
N LYS A 84 3.08 -25.18 6.77
CA LYS A 84 1.70 -25.14 6.29
C LYS A 84 1.58 -24.11 5.17
N ILE A 85 0.91 -24.50 4.09
CA ILE A 85 0.63 -23.62 2.96
C ILE A 85 -0.77 -23.02 3.14
N GLY A 86 -0.91 -21.74 2.82
CA GLY A 86 -2.18 -21.05 2.83
C GLY A 86 -2.06 -19.63 2.29
N ILE A 87 -3.18 -19.05 1.88
CA ILE A 87 -3.29 -17.66 1.42
C ILE A 87 -4.53 -17.04 2.05
N THR A 88 -4.55 -15.73 2.19
CA THR A 88 -5.72 -14.99 2.69
C THR A 88 -6.53 -14.41 1.54
N VAL A 89 -7.81 -14.01 1.79
CA VAL A 89 -8.59 -13.26 0.80
C VAL A 89 -7.89 -11.95 0.45
N GLU A 90 -7.28 -11.31 1.45
CA GLU A 90 -6.47 -10.10 1.26
C GLU A 90 -5.34 -10.38 0.26
N GLY A 91 -4.53 -11.42 0.46
CA GLY A 91 -3.46 -11.81 -0.45
C GLY A 91 -3.95 -12.22 -1.85
N LEU A 92 -5.09 -12.88 -1.96
CA LEU A 92 -5.70 -13.18 -3.27
C LEU A 92 -6.14 -11.90 -4.00
N SER A 93 -6.72 -10.96 -3.29
CA SER A 93 -7.15 -9.68 -3.87
C SER A 93 -5.96 -8.85 -4.35
N GLU A 94 -4.88 -8.79 -3.56
CA GLU A 94 -3.62 -8.16 -3.96
C GLU A 94 -2.98 -8.87 -5.17
N GLY A 95 -3.14 -10.19 -5.26
CA GLY A 95 -2.70 -10.98 -6.39
C GLY A 95 -3.55 -10.85 -7.65
N ILE A 96 -4.70 -10.18 -7.58
CA ILE A 96 -5.74 -10.10 -8.62
C ILE A 96 -6.33 -11.48 -8.96
N PHE A 97 -6.59 -12.27 -7.94
CA PHE A 97 -7.26 -13.58 -8.05
C PHE A 97 -8.63 -13.61 -7.37
N TRP A 98 -9.06 -12.53 -6.71
CA TRP A 98 -10.32 -12.47 -5.98
C TRP A 98 -11.37 -11.68 -6.74
N ASP A 99 -12.56 -12.26 -6.86
CA ASP A 99 -13.75 -11.60 -7.41
C ASP A 99 -14.63 -11.12 -6.25
N PHE A 100 -14.74 -9.81 -6.09
CA PHE A 100 -15.50 -9.20 -5.00
C PHE A 100 -17.02 -9.26 -5.17
N LYS A 101 -17.52 -9.39 -6.39
CA LYS A 101 -18.95 -9.57 -6.65
C LYS A 101 -19.39 -11.01 -6.35
N GLU A 102 -18.60 -11.98 -6.81
CA GLU A 102 -18.87 -13.39 -6.60
C GLU A 102 -18.37 -13.89 -5.24
N ASN A 103 -17.60 -13.07 -4.52
CA ASN A 103 -16.95 -13.41 -3.25
C ASN A 103 -16.21 -14.76 -3.33
N SER A 104 -15.45 -14.94 -4.40
CA SER A 104 -14.73 -16.17 -4.73
C SER A 104 -13.48 -15.91 -5.55
N ILE A 105 -12.72 -16.96 -5.82
CA ILE A 105 -11.60 -16.88 -6.76
C ILE A 105 -12.14 -16.60 -8.18
N SER A 106 -11.56 -15.59 -8.83
CA SER A 106 -11.97 -15.12 -10.14
C SER A 106 -11.78 -16.18 -11.23
N GLN A 107 -12.89 -16.70 -11.76
CA GLN A 107 -12.87 -17.62 -12.90
C GLN A 107 -12.43 -16.91 -14.18
N ASP A 108 -12.72 -15.63 -14.33
CA ASP A 108 -12.29 -14.84 -15.49
C ASP A 108 -10.77 -14.76 -15.57
N VAL A 109 -10.09 -14.52 -14.45
CA VAL A 109 -8.62 -14.49 -14.38
C VAL A 109 -8.02 -15.87 -14.65
N LEU A 110 -8.54 -16.91 -13.99
CA LEU A 110 -8.07 -18.27 -14.20
C LEU A 110 -8.25 -18.71 -15.66
N SER A 111 -9.43 -18.50 -16.22
CA SER A 111 -9.75 -18.90 -17.60
C SER A 111 -8.95 -18.13 -18.64
N TYR A 112 -8.82 -16.80 -18.46
CA TYR A 112 -8.08 -15.98 -19.41
C TYR A 112 -6.61 -16.38 -19.51
N PHE A 113 -5.94 -16.56 -18.37
CA PHE A 113 -4.53 -16.94 -18.35
C PHE A 113 -4.31 -18.46 -18.47
N GLY A 114 -5.37 -19.28 -18.39
CA GLY A 114 -5.29 -20.74 -18.38
C GLY A 114 -4.51 -21.24 -17.16
N PHE A 115 -4.84 -20.73 -15.98
CA PHE A 115 -4.24 -21.18 -14.71
C PHE A 115 -5.10 -22.23 -14.04
N GLU A 116 -4.44 -23.24 -13.48
CA GLU A 116 -5.10 -24.26 -12.69
C GLU A 116 -5.43 -23.71 -11.30
N ARG A 117 -6.66 -23.94 -10.85
CA ARG A 117 -7.14 -23.51 -9.52
C ARG A 117 -6.26 -24.02 -8.39
N GLU A 118 -5.72 -25.21 -8.56
CA GLU A 118 -4.88 -25.91 -7.61
C GLU A 118 -3.54 -25.22 -7.35
N MET A 119 -3.08 -24.34 -8.24
CA MET A 119 -1.89 -23.52 -8.02
C MET A 119 -2.09 -22.48 -6.91
N LEU A 120 -3.34 -22.13 -6.61
CA LEU A 120 -3.65 -21.22 -5.50
C LEU A 120 -3.74 -22.00 -4.19
N PRO A 121 -3.06 -21.54 -3.12
CA PRO A 121 -3.12 -22.16 -1.81
C PRO A 121 -4.54 -22.20 -1.22
N PRO A 122 -4.82 -23.09 -0.24
CA PRO A 122 -6.08 -23.07 0.50
C PRO A 122 -6.21 -21.78 1.32
N LEU A 123 -7.44 -21.27 1.43
CA LEU A 123 -7.76 -20.07 2.19
C LEU A 123 -7.48 -20.24 3.69
N LYS A 124 -6.95 -19.19 4.29
CA LYS A 124 -6.75 -19.01 5.72
C LYS A 124 -7.32 -17.66 6.16
N PRO A 125 -7.82 -17.55 7.38
CA PRO A 125 -8.23 -16.26 7.91
C PRO A 125 -7.01 -15.33 8.08
N VAL A 126 -7.22 -14.03 7.94
CA VAL A 126 -6.19 -13.01 8.22
C VAL A 126 -5.83 -13.06 9.71
N PHE A 127 -6.84 -12.99 10.59
CA PHE A 127 -6.70 -13.18 12.03
C PHE A 127 -7.12 -14.61 12.40
N GLY A 128 -6.16 -15.41 12.85
CA GLY A 128 -6.41 -16.80 13.26
C GLY A 128 -5.17 -17.68 13.10
N ILE A 129 -5.15 -18.79 13.82
CA ILE A 129 -4.01 -19.71 13.82
C ILE A 129 -3.87 -20.38 12.44
N GLN A 130 -2.82 -20.02 11.73
CA GLN A 130 -2.49 -20.52 10.40
C GLN A 130 -1.54 -21.72 10.43
N GLY A 131 -0.85 -21.89 11.56
CA GLY A 131 0.08 -22.96 11.86
C GLY A 131 0.85 -22.66 13.13
N LYS A 132 1.79 -23.53 13.48
CA LYS A 132 2.68 -23.36 14.63
C LYS A 132 4.13 -23.48 14.17
N VAL A 133 5.01 -22.69 14.76
CA VAL A 133 6.46 -22.74 14.50
C VAL A 133 6.98 -24.16 14.71
N THR A 134 7.59 -24.72 13.68
CA THR A 134 8.16 -26.07 13.74
C THR A 134 9.42 -26.12 14.59
N ALA A 135 9.80 -27.28 15.10
CA ALA A 135 11.05 -27.47 15.83
C ALA A 135 12.30 -27.12 14.99
N ALA A 136 12.24 -27.33 13.65
CA ALA A 136 13.33 -26.96 12.75
C ALA A 136 13.47 -25.42 12.65
N ALA A 137 12.39 -24.73 12.34
CA ALA A 137 12.38 -23.26 12.26
C ALA A 137 12.74 -22.61 13.60
N ALA A 138 12.27 -23.18 14.72
CA ALA A 138 12.60 -22.70 16.06
C ALA A 138 14.10 -22.75 16.33
N ARG A 139 14.78 -23.86 16.00
CA ARG A 139 16.24 -23.98 16.17
C ARG A 139 17.02 -23.02 15.28
N GLU A 140 16.59 -22.87 14.02
CA GLU A 140 17.27 -22.01 13.05
C GLU A 140 17.18 -20.52 13.41
N LEU A 141 16.01 -20.09 13.91
CA LEU A 141 15.70 -18.67 14.14
C LEU A 141 15.75 -18.24 15.63
N GLY A 142 16.06 -19.16 16.54
CA GLY A 142 16.04 -18.87 17.98
C GLY A 142 14.63 -18.63 18.53
N LEU A 143 13.59 -19.21 17.91
CA LEU A 143 12.20 -19.07 18.31
C LEU A 143 11.77 -20.24 19.22
N GLN A 144 10.63 -20.11 19.88
CA GLN A 144 10.00 -21.20 20.61
C GLN A 144 9.17 -22.09 19.68
N ALA A 145 9.45 -23.41 19.68
CA ALA A 145 8.64 -24.36 18.94
C ALA A 145 7.19 -24.38 19.46
N GLY A 146 6.22 -24.48 18.55
CA GLY A 146 4.80 -24.48 18.91
C GLY A 146 4.17 -23.09 19.02
N THR A 147 4.94 -22.01 18.96
CA THR A 147 4.39 -20.64 18.89
C THR A 147 3.41 -20.51 17.71
N PRO A 148 2.17 -20.03 17.91
CA PRO A 148 1.22 -19.87 16.84
C PRO A 148 1.65 -18.77 15.87
N VAL A 149 1.51 -19.02 14.56
CA VAL A 149 1.51 -18.00 13.51
C VAL A 149 0.06 -17.68 13.22
N SER A 150 -0.40 -16.48 13.57
CA SER A 150 -1.82 -16.16 13.74
C SER A 150 -2.29 -14.90 13.04
N TYR A 151 -1.41 -14.27 12.27
CA TYR A 151 -1.72 -13.08 11.46
C TYR A 151 -0.82 -13.03 10.24
N ARG A 152 -1.37 -12.53 9.15
CA ARG A 152 -0.63 -12.24 7.92
C ARG A 152 -1.40 -11.26 7.06
N ALA A 153 -0.70 -10.25 6.54
CA ALA A 153 -1.24 -9.28 5.60
C ALA A 153 -0.12 -8.74 4.70
N GLY A 154 -0.47 -8.01 3.65
CA GLY A 154 0.44 -7.16 2.90
C GLY A 154 0.98 -6.01 3.77
N ASP A 155 2.01 -5.31 3.28
CA ASP A 155 2.69 -4.25 4.04
C ASP A 155 1.78 -3.05 4.30
N GLN A 156 1.00 -2.60 3.32
CA GLN A 156 0.14 -1.43 3.46
C GLN A 156 -1.06 -1.67 4.39
N PRO A 157 -1.84 -2.77 4.25
CA PRO A 157 -2.85 -3.11 5.25
C PRO A 157 -2.26 -3.30 6.65
N ASN A 158 -1.05 -3.88 6.78
CA ASN A 158 -0.39 -4.01 8.07
C ASN A 158 0.04 -2.65 8.66
N ASN A 159 0.50 -1.71 7.84
CA ASN A 159 0.77 -0.34 8.29
C ASN A 159 -0.50 0.35 8.78
N ALA A 160 -1.63 0.13 8.11
CA ALA A 160 -2.93 0.63 8.56
C ALA A 160 -3.32 0.03 9.93
N VAL A 161 -3.10 -1.27 10.12
CA VAL A 161 -3.27 -1.93 11.43
C VAL A 161 -2.39 -1.28 12.48
N SER A 162 -1.10 -1.01 12.20
CA SER A 162 -0.19 -0.40 13.18
C SER A 162 -0.67 0.94 13.68
N LEU A 163 -1.44 1.66 12.87
CA LEU A 163 -2.07 2.95 13.18
C LEU A 163 -3.52 2.81 13.69
N ASN A 164 -3.96 1.59 14.01
CA ASN A 164 -5.33 1.31 14.45
C ASN A 164 -6.40 1.83 13.47
N VAL A 165 -6.17 1.58 12.16
CA VAL A 165 -7.09 1.93 11.07
C VAL A 165 -7.85 0.67 10.66
N PHE A 166 -9.12 0.58 11.04
CA PHE A 166 -10.01 -0.57 10.81
C PHE A 166 -11.39 -0.17 10.29
N ASN A 167 -11.77 1.11 10.47
CA ASN A 167 -13.13 1.56 10.22
C ASN A 167 -13.21 2.46 8.98
N PRO A 168 -14.37 2.47 8.29
CA PRO A 168 -14.62 3.40 7.20
C PRO A 168 -14.40 4.86 7.62
N GLY A 169 -13.79 5.64 6.74
CA GLY A 169 -13.46 7.05 6.99
C GLY A 169 -12.16 7.30 7.76
N GLU A 170 -11.50 6.24 8.26
CA GLU A 170 -10.15 6.34 8.82
C GLU A 170 -9.10 6.19 7.72
N ILE A 171 -8.08 7.03 7.78
CA ILE A 171 -6.93 7.03 6.86
C ILE A 171 -5.66 6.69 7.63
N ALA A 172 -4.87 5.76 7.14
CA ALA A 172 -3.47 5.59 7.49
C ALA A 172 -2.63 6.35 6.46
N SER A 173 -1.68 7.17 6.91
CA SER A 173 -0.82 7.93 6.01
C SER A 173 0.64 7.85 6.40
N THR A 174 1.48 7.77 5.38
CA THR A 174 2.93 7.93 5.52
C THR A 174 3.42 8.98 4.52
N ALA A 175 4.45 9.72 4.88
CA ALA A 175 5.03 10.78 4.06
C ALA A 175 6.57 10.68 4.09
N GLY A 176 7.07 9.50 3.68
CA GLY A 176 8.48 9.21 3.51
C GLY A 176 9.01 9.70 2.16
N THR A 177 9.92 8.97 1.52
CA THR A 177 10.41 9.25 0.16
C THR A 177 9.25 9.44 -0.80
N SER A 178 8.32 8.48 -0.82
CA SER A 178 6.98 8.62 -1.41
C SER A 178 5.94 8.76 -0.29
N GLY A 179 4.81 9.35 -0.61
CA GLY A 179 3.65 9.41 0.26
C GLY A 179 2.71 8.24 0.01
N VAL A 180 2.02 7.81 1.05
CA VAL A 180 0.95 6.82 0.96
C VAL A 180 -0.27 7.34 1.71
N VAL A 181 -1.42 7.21 1.10
CA VAL A 181 -2.72 7.38 1.73
C VAL A 181 -3.46 6.07 1.58
N TYR A 182 -3.85 5.47 2.69
CA TYR A 182 -4.56 4.20 2.73
C TYR A 182 -5.84 4.37 3.54
N GLY A 183 -6.98 4.27 2.89
CA GLY A 183 -8.29 4.45 3.54
C GLY A 183 -9.11 3.17 3.57
N VAL A 184 -10.05 3.08 4.50
CA VAL A 184 -10.98 1.95 4.60
C VAL A 184 -12.35 2.33 4.04
N LEU A 185 -12.84 1.51 3.10
CA LEU A 185 -14.16 1.61 2.48
C LEU A 185 -15.00 0.39 2.86
N ASP A 186 -16.33 0.56 3.01
CA ASP A 186 -17.25 -0.52 3.40
C ASP A 186 -18.24 -0.95 2.30
N GLU A 187 -18.03 -0.45 1.09
CA GLU A 187 -18.82 -0.82 -0.08
C GLU A 187 -17.91 -1.33 -1.20
N VAL A 188 -18.42 -2.26 -2.01
CA VAL A 188 -17.72 -2.73 -3.20
C VAL A 188 -17.85 -1.67 -4.30
N LYS A 189 -16.81 -0.86 -4.43
CA LYS A 189 -16.69 0.20 -5.43
C LYS A 189 -15.31 0.16 -6.07
N HIS A 190 -15.21 0.73 -7.27
CA HIS A 190 -13.95 0.87 -8.00
C HIS A 190 -13.80 2.27 -8.57
N ASP A 191 -12.57 2.69 -8.80
CA ASP A 191 -12.29 3.92 -9.54
C ASP A 191 -12.34 3.63 -11.05
N PRO A 192 -13.19 4.31 -11.82
CA PRO A 192 -13.32 4.07 -13.25
C PRO A 192 -12.05 4.44 -14.05
N LEU A 193 -11.15 5.24 -13.49
CA LEU A 193 -9.88 5.65 -14.10
C LEU A 193 -8.65 4.91 -13.55
N PRO A 194 -8.79 3.78 -12.91
CA PRO A 194 -7.91 3.00 -12.00
C PRO A 194 -6.72 3.79 -11.39
N ARG A 195 -7.01 4.96 -10.82
CA ARG A 195 -6.03 5.86 -10.20
C ARG A 195 -5.57 5.39 -8.81
N VAL A 196 -6.33 4.49 -8.19
CA VAL A 196 -6.05 3.88 -6.88
C VAL A 196 -6.01 2.37 -7.00
N ASN A 197 -5.40 1.70 -6.02
CA ASN A 197 -5.54 0.25 -5.85
C ASN A 197 -6.56 -0.03 -4.75
N ILE A 198 -7.41 -1.04 -4.96
CA ILE A 198 -8.43 -1.44 -3.98
C ILE A 198 -8.32 -2.93 -3.73
N PHE A 199 -8.06 -3.30 -2.47
CA PHE A 199 -7.88 -4.68 -2.03
C PHE A 199 -8.75 -4.98 -0.81
N ALA A 200 -8.92 -6.25 -0.48
CA ALA A 200 -9.53 -6.61 0.80
C ALA A 200 -8.65 -6.06 1.95
N HIS A 201 -9.26 -5.34 2.88
CA HIS A 201 -8.59 -4.95 4.11
C HIS A 201 -8.50 -6.13 5.10
N VAL A 202 -7.61 -6.06 6.08
CA VAL A 202 -7.34 -7.15 7.03
C VAL A 202 -8.59 -7.69 7.75
N ASN A 203 -9.60 -6.86 7.98
CA ASN A 203 -10.86 -7.22 8.64
C ASN A 203 -12.04 -7.36 7.65
N HIS A 204 -11.74 -7.58 6.36
CA HIS A 204 -12.75 -7.93 5.37
C HIS A 204 -13.29 -9.34 5.62
N LEU A 205 -14.62 -9.44 5.61
CA LEU A 205 -15.37 -10.69 5.73
C LEU A 205 -16.48 -10.71 4.67
N PRO A 206 -16.97 -11.88 4.25
CA PRO A 206 -18.07 -11.97 3.29
C PRO A 206 -19.32 -11.17 3.71
N GLU A 207 -19.64 -11.19 5.01
CA GLU A 207 -20.79 -10.48 5.60
C GLU A 207 -20.47 -9.04 6.01
N LYS A 208 -19.22 -8.63 5.96
CA LYS A 208 -18.75 -7.31 6.37
C LYS A 208 -17.66 -6.79 5.44
N THR A 209 -18.06 -6.13 4.39
CA THR A 209 -17.12 -5.53 3.43
C THR A 209 -16.19 -4.53 4.13
N ARG A 210 -14.89 -4.72 3.95
CA ARG A 210 -13.83 -3.78 4.32
C ARG A 210 -12.76 -3.82 3.24
N LEU A 211 -12.64 -2.74 2.52
CA LEU A 211 -11.69 -2.60 1.43
C LEU A 211 -10.64 -1.56 1.78
N GLY A 212 -9.40 -1.85 1.51
CA GLY A 212 -8.30 -0.90 1.60
C GLY A 212 -8.12 -0.19 0.27
N VAL A 213 -8.31 1.12 0.25
CA VAL A 213 -8.07 1.98 -0.91
C VAL A 213 -6.68 2.56 -0.75
N LEU A 214 -5.75 2.14 -1.59
CA LEU A 214 -4.34 2.51 -1.55
C LEU A 214 -4.01 3.52 -2.65
N LEU A 215 -3.47 4.65 -2.24
CA LEU A 215 -2.92 5.67 -3.12
C LEU A 215 -1.45 5.91 -2.80
N CYS A 216 -0.59 5.79 -3.81
CA CYS A 216 0.80 6.19 -3.73
C CYS A 216 0.98 7.58 -4.35
N ILE A 217 1.77 8.43 -3.70
CA ILE A 217 2.05 9.80 -4.12
C ILE A 217 3.57 9.97 -4.21
N ASN A 218 4.09 9.91 -5.42
CA ASN A 218 5.49 10.24 -5.66
C ASN A 218 5.71 11.74 -5.49
N GLY A 219 6.95 12.14 -5.17
CA GLY A 219 7.27 13.56 -5.00
C GLY A 219 7.01 14.11 -3.60
N THR A 220 6.95 13.26 -2.59
CA THR A 220 6.76 13.64 -1.18
C THR A 220 8.11 14.02 -0.53
N GLY A 221 8.64 13.24 0.37
CA GLY A 221 9.92 13.53 1.03
C GLY A 221 11.12 13.55 0.09
N ILE A 222 11.02 12.91 -1.09
CA ILE A 222 12.07 13.01 -2.12
C ILE A 222 12.23 14.44 -2.63
N LEU A 223 11.15 15.20 -2.83
CA LEU A 223 11.22 16.62 -3.18
C LEU A 223 11.89 17.42 -2.06
N ASN A 224 11.47 17.20 -0.81
CA ASN A 224 12.04 17.87 0.35
C ASN A 224 13.54 17.57 0.51
N SER A 225 13.93 16.31 0.30
CA SER A 225 15.34 15.87 0.29
C SER A 225 16.14 16.48 -0.88
N TRP A 226 15.55 16.55 -2.06
CA TRP A 226 16.20 17.17 -3.23
C TRP A 226 16.44 18.65 -3.00
N ILE A 227 15.48 19.40 -2.46
CA ILE A 227 15.64 20.82 -2.10
C ILE A 227 16.73 20.99 -1.06
N LYS A 228 16.72 20.14 0.00
CA LYS A 228 17.78 20.17 1.01
C LYS A 228 19.16 20.03 0.40
N LYS A 229 19.33 19.06 -0.48
CA LYS A 229 20.62 18.75 -1.10
C LYS A 229 21.11 19.85 -2.06
N ASN A 230 20.22 20.49 -2.80
CA ASN A 230 20.57 21.32 -3.95
C ASN A 230 20.36 22.82 -3.74
N MET A 231 19.52 23.23 -2.77
CA MET A 231 19.11 24.63 -2.60
C MET A 231 19.40 25.17 -1.20
N VAL A 232 19.51 24.31 -0.18
CA VAL A 232 19.68 24.72 1.21
C VAL A 232 21.19 24.75 1.55
N PRO A 233 21.71 25.88 2.12
CA PRO A 233 23.09 25.94 2.56
C PRO A 233 23.41 24.91 3.66
N SER A 234 24.55 24.21 3.55
CA SER A 234 25.07 23.39 4.63
C SER A 234 25.53 24.28 5.80
N PRO A 235 25.29 23.91 7.10
CA PRO A 235 24.90 22.57 7.59
C PRO A 235 23.43 22.44 8.02
N LEU A 236 22.49 23.18 7.46
CA LEU A 236 21.09 23.17 7.91
C LEU A 236 20.46 21.78 7.79
N ASP A 237 19.77 21.35 8.85
CA ASP A 237 19.01 20.11 8.91
C ASP A 237 17.53 20.35 8.55
N TYR A 238 16.69 19.30 8.65
CA TYR A 238 15.25 19.41 8.34
C TYR A 238 14.49 20.27 9.33
N ASN A 239 14.92 20.34 10.60
CA ASN A 239 14.28 21.21 11.59
C ASN A 239 14.52 22.68 11.24
N ASN A 240 15.77 23.03 10.91
CA ASN A 240 16.11 24.36 10.46
C ASN A 240 15.36 24.75 9.17
N MET A 241 15.18 23.80 8.24
CA MET A 241 14.37 24.03 7.04
C MET A 241 12.91 24.32 7.38
N ASN A 242 12.33 23.60 8.35
CA ASN A 242 10.96 23.84 8.80
C ASN A 242 10.82 25.19 9.50
N GLU A 243 11.78 25.57 10.33
CA GLU A 243 11.83 26.90 10.98
C GLU A 243 11.95 28.04 9.96
N LEU A 244 12.77 27.85 8.93
CA LEU A 244 12.90 28.82 7.85
C LEU A 244 11.61 28.92 7.03
N ALA A 245 11.00 27.81 6.66
CA ALA A 245 9.73 27.75 5.95
C ALA A 245 8.59 28.42 6.73
N ALA A 246 8.61 28.34 8.07
CA ALA A 246 7.61 28.98 8.94
C ALA A 246 7.67 30.52 8.91
N GLN A 247 8.77 31.12 8.44
CA GLN A 247 8.87 32.57 8.24
C GLN A 247 8.07 33.08 7.04
N SER A 248 7.71 32.18 6.10
CA SER A 248 6.87 32.52 4.97
C SER A 248 5.38 32.41 5.34
N PRO A 249 4.53 33.32 4.85
CA PRO A 249 3.09 33.21 5.08
C PRO A 249 2.47 32.02 4.36
N ILE A 250 1.27 31.62 4.80
CA ILE A 250 0.44 30.62 4.12
C ILE A 250 0.26 31.02 2.64
N GLY A 251 0.39 30.07 1.73
CA GLY A 251 0.37 30.30 0.28
C GLY A 251 1.70 30.80 -0.28
N ALA A 252 2.79 30.83 0.53
CA ALA A 252 4.16 31.11 0.09
C ALA A 252 4.27 32.32 -0.85
N LYS A 253 3.50 33.37 -0.58
CA LYS A 253 3.37 34.60 -1.40
C LYS A 253 3.03 34.35 -2.87
N GLY A 254 2.32 33.24 -3.17
CA GLY A 254 1.88 32.90 -4.53
C GLY A 254 2.80 31.93 -5.29
N ILE A 255 3.86 31.41 -4.67
CA ILE A 255 4.61 30.29 -5.27
C ILE A 255 3.76 29.02 -5.14
N SER A 256 3.64 28.25 -6.21
CA SER A 256 3.08 26.92 -6.21
C SER A 256 4.06 25.90 -6.75
N VAL A 257 4.00 24.66 -6.23
CA VAL A 257 4.92 23.59 -6.59
C VAL A 257 4.13 22.35 -6.99
N ILE A 258 4.48 21.81 -8.16
CA ILE A 258 4.04 20.48 -8.59
C ILE A 258 5.16 19.50 -8.23
N PRO A 259 4.90 18.49 -7.35
CA PRO A 259 5.99 17.73 -6.72
C PRO A 259 6.45 16.49 -7.49
N PHE A 260 5.89 16.17 -8.66
CA PHE A 260 6.00 14.88 -9.33
C PHE A 260 7.30 14.68 -10.16
N GLY A 261 8.46 15.11 -9.64
CA GLY A 261 9.73 14.98 -10.34
C GLY A 261 10.20 13.54 -10.61
N ASN A 262 9.64 12.58 -9.91
CA ASN A 262 9.87 11.14 -10.12
C ASN A 262 8.64 10.42 -10.71
N GLY A 263 7.79 11.15 -11.43
CA GLY A 263 6.50 10.67 -11.92
C GLY A 263 5.39 10.81 -10.88
N ALA A 264 4.17 10.71 -11.34
CA ALA A 264 2.96 10.84 -10.53
C ALA A 264 2.27 9.50 -10.27
N GLU A 265 2.75 8.43 -10.88
CA GLU A 265 2.10 7.13 -10.87
C GLU A 265 0.61 7.20 -11.25
N ARG A 266 -0.21 6.35 -10.63
CA ARG A 266 -1.62 6.21 -10.96
C ARG A 266 -2.44 7.46 -10.66
N VAL A 267 -2.05 8.27 -9.67
CA VAL A 267 -2.82 9.45 -9.25
C VAL A 267 -3.06 10.43 -10.41
N LEU A 268 -2.13 10.51 -11.37
CA LEU A 268 -2.29 11.23 -12.63
C LEU A 268 -2.37 10.29 -13.85
N GLU A 269 -2.93 9.08 -13.69
CA GLU A 269 -3.09 8.11 -14.78
C GLU A 269 -1.76 7.77 -15.48
N ASN A 270 -0.66 7.70 -14.70
CA ASN A 270 0.71 7.49 -15.17
C ASN A 270 1.24 8.59 -16.12
N ARG A 271 0.64 9.78 -16.14
CA ARG A 271 1.16 10.90 -16.91
C ARG A 271 2.44 11.43 -16.29
N ASP A 272 3.45 11.65 -17.08
CA ASP A 272 4.69 12.31 -16.66
C ASP A 272 4.53 13.82 -16.75
N SER A 273 4.31 14.45 -15.58
CA SER A 273 4.17 15.92 -15.48
C SER A 273 5.47 16.61 -15.05
N GLY A 274 6.43 15.82 -14.54
CA GLY A 274 7.63 16.36 -13.90
C GLY A 274 7.33 17.17 -12.63
N SER A 275 8.35 17.80 -12.09
CA SER A 275 8.24 18.79 -11.01
C SER A 275 8.45 20.20 -11.54
N SER A 276 7.69 21.17 -11.00
CA SER A 276 7.81 22.56 -11.42
C SER A 276 7.51 23.52 -10.26
N PHE A 277 8.13 24.68 -10.34
CA PHE A 277 7.91 25.81 -9.43
C PHE A 277 7.32 26.96 -10.25
N HIS A 278 6.17 27.45 -9.87
CA HIS A 278 5.45 28.50 -10.57
C HIS A 278 5.33 29.76 -9.70
N GLY A 279 5.29 30.92 -10.34
CA GLY A 279 5.02 32.19 -9.67
C GLY A 279 6.21 32.80 -8.95
N ILE A 280 7.44 32.31 -9.16
CA ILE A 280 8.63 32.89 -8.52
C ILE A 280 8.90 34.30 -9.08
N ASN A 281 9.03 35.27 -8.16
CA ASN A 281 9.43 36.63 -8.44
C ASN A 281 10.75 36.92 -7.67
N PHE A 282 11.82 37.20 -8.38
CA PHE A 282 13.15 37.33 -7.78
C PHE A 282 13.32 38.55 -6.87
N ASN A 283 12.39 39.51 -6.91
CA ASN A 283 12.44 40.69 -6.04
C ASN A 283 11.80 40.49 -4.66
N ILE A 284 10.91 39.47 -4.50
CA ILE A 284 10.12 39.31 -3.28
C ILE A 284 10.24 37.97 -2.61
N HIS A 285 10.62 36.93 -3.36
CA HIS A 285 10.69 35.57 -2.85
C HIS A 285 12.08 35.22 -2.34
N SER A 286 12.09 34.48 -1.24
CA SER A 286 13.28 33.96 -0.57
C SER A 286 13.25 32.43 -0.52
N LEU A 287 14.32 31.83 0.00
CA LEU A 287 14.37 30.40 0.24
C LEU A 287 13.25 29.93 1.19
N ALA A 288 12.87 30.76 2.17
CA ALA A 288 11.75 30.45 3.08
C ALA A 288 10.44 30.22 2.30
N ASP A 289 10.16 31.06 1.30
CA ASP A 289 8.96 30.96 0.48
C ASP A 289 8.99 29.69 -0.39
N ILE A 290 10.13 29.33 -0.93
CA ILE A 290 10.33 28.10 -1.73
C ILE A 290 10.14 26.85 -0.86
N LEU A 291 10.70 26.83 0.35
CA LEU A 291 10.58 25.71 1.29
C LEU A 291 9.13 25.51 1.72
N ARG A 292 8.43 26.60 2.00
CA ARG A 292 7.00 26.54 2.33
C ARG A 292 6.16 26.05 1.15
N ALA A 293 6.35 26.63 -0.02
CA ALA A 293 5.64 26.24 -1.25
C ALA A 293 5.82 24.76 -1.58
N ALA A 294 7.02 24.22 -1.37
CA ALA A 294 7.28 22.80 -1.58
C ALA A 294 6.48 21.91 -0.63
N GLN A 295 6.41 22.26 0.67
CA GLN A 295 5.61 21.49 1.63
C GLN A 295 4.10 21.61 1.34
N GLU A 296 3.61 22.79 0.99
CA GLU A 296 2.22 22.99 0.58
C GLU A 296 1.89 22.22 -0.72
N GLY A 297 2.78 22.22 -1.71
CA GLY A 297 2.62 21.45 -2.96
C GLY A 297 2.56 19.94 -2.73
N ILE A 298 3.38 19.41 -1.80
CA ILE A 298 3.27 18.00 -1.37
C ILE A 298 1.90 17.75 -0.74
N VAL A 299 1.44 18.60 0.16
CA VAL A 299 0.12 18.47 0.81
C VAL A 299 -1.01 18.51 -0.21
N PHE A 300 -0.95 19.40 -1.20
CA PHE A 300 -1.97 19.47 -2.25
C PHE A 300 -2.03 18.20 -3.11
N SER A 301 -0.91 17.51 -3.31
CA SER A 301 -0.92 16.20 -3.98
C SER A 301 -1.60 15.12 -3.13
N PHE A 302 -1.45 15.16 -1.80
CA PHE A 302 -2.21 14.29 -0.88
C PHE A 302 -3.70 14.61 -0.94
N GLN A 303 -4.06 15.89 -0.90
CA GLN A 303 -5.46 16.32 -0.98
C GLN A 303 -6.11 15.88 -2.30
N TYR A 304 -5.42 16.04 -3.43
CA TYR A 304 -5.92 15.58 -4.72
C TYR A 304 -6.20 14.06 -4.71
N GLY A 305 -5.30 13.27 -4.14
CA GLY A 305 -5.52 11.83 -3.96
C GLY A 305 -6.69 11.50 -3.03
N MET A 306 -6.85 12.25 -1.94
CA MET A 306 -8.00 12.06 -1.04
C MET A 306 -9.32 12.47 -1.68
N GLU A 307 -9.34 13.40 -2.64
CA GLU A 307 -10.54 13.71 -3.41
C GLU A 307 -11.00 12.53 -4.26
N ILE A 308 -10.07 11.77 -4.87
CA ILE A 308 -10.39 10.52 -5.55
C ILE A 308 -11.06 9.52 -4.58
N MET A 309 -10.55 9.41 -3.35
CA MET A 309 -11.18 8.56 -2.34
C MET A 309 -12.59 9.06 -1.93
N LYS A 310 -12.79 10.36 -1.87
CA LYS A 310 -14.13 10.96 -1.63
C LYS A 310 -15.10 10.68 -2.78
N GLU A 311 -14.63 10.68 -4.03
CA GLU A 311 -15.43 10.28 -5.20
C GLU A 311 -15.93 8.82 -5.08
N LEU A 312 -15.15 7.94 -4.42
CA LEU A 312 -15.55 6.58 -4.08
C LEU A 312 -16.54 6.50 -2.90
N GLY A 313 -16.89 7.63 -2.30
CA GLY A 313 -17.83 7.73 -1.19
C GLY A 313 -17.20 7.68 0.20
N MET A 314 -15.89 7.85 0.32
CA MET A 314 -15.20 7.84 1.61
C MET A 314 -15.39 9.18 2.33
N ASP A 315 -15.96 9.15 3.53
CA ASP A 315 -16.06 10.31 4.43
C ASP A 315 -14.81 10.39 5.32
N ILE A 316 -13.79 11.11 4.86
CA ILE A 316 -12.49 11.22 5.52
C ILE A 316 -12.59 12.16 6.72
N ARG A 317 -12.47 11.62 7.93
CA ARG A 317 -12.59 12.35 9.19
C ARG A 317 -11.30 12.41 10.00
N VAL A 318 -10.48 11.37 9.92
CA VAL A 318 -9.23 11.29 10.67
C VAL A 318 -8.12 10.70 9.81
N ILE A 319 -6.94 11.30 9.88
CA ILE A 319 -5.71 10.84 9.26
C ILE A 319 -4.76 10.44 10.39
N LYS A 320 -4.47 9.15 10.48
CA LYS A 320 -3.54 8.58 11.44
C LYS A 320 -2.18 8.35 10.78
N ALA A 321 -1.12 8.82 11.40
CA ALA A 321 0.22 8.73 10.85
C ALA A 321 1.26 8.42 11.93
N GLY A 322 2.38 7.84 11.53
CA GLY A 322 3.55 7.74 12.40
C GLY A 322 4.18 9.11 12.65
N ASN A 323 4.68 9.35 13.85
CA ASN A 323 5.42 10.57 14.20
C ASN A 323 6.81 10.55 13.56
N ALA A 324 6.87 10.65 12.23
CA ALA A 324 8.09 10.49 11.43
C ALA A 324 8.01 11.27 10.11
N ASN A 325 9.15 11.46 9.45
CA ASN A 325 9.28 12.03 8.10
C ASN A 325 8.61 13.42 7.98
N MET A 326 7.80 13.66 6.93
CA MET A 326 7.14 14.95 6.73
C MET A 326 6.14 15.29 7.83
N PHE A 327 5.58 14.27 8.51
CA PHE A 327 4.70 14.52 9.67
C PHE A 327 5.42 15.13 10.88
N LEU A 328 6.74 15.21 10.88
CA LEU A 328 7.50 16.01 11.86
C LEU A 328 7.37 17.52 11.63
N SER A 329 7.05 17.95 10.39
CA SER A 329 6.86 19.38 10.09
C SER A 329 5.48 19.87 10.54
N PRO A 330 5.40 20.91 11.41
CA PRO A 330 4.14 21.57 11.74
C PRO A 330 3.43 22.12 10.51
N ILE A 331 4.17 22.73 9.57
CA ILE A 331 3.60 23.29 8.32
C ILE A 331 2.87 22.20 7.54
N PHE A 332 3.52 21.03 7.37
CA PHE A 332 2.92 19.91 6.64
C PHE A 332 1.61 19.45 7.30
N ARG A 333 1.63 19.24 8.63
CA ARG A 333 0.44 18.79 9.40
C ARG A 333 -0.69 19.79 9.37
N GLU A 334 -0.39 21.07 9.66
CA GLU A 334 -1.39 22.14 9.71
C GLU A 334 -2.01 22.39 8.34
N THR A 335 -1.19 22.39 7.29
CA THR A 335 -1.69 22.54 5.92
C THR A 335 -2.59 21.36 5.56
N LEU A 336 -2.15 20.11 5.85
CA LEU A 336 -2.92 18.89 5.53
C LEU A 336 -4.25 18.87 6.29
N ALA A 337 -4.25 19.18 7.59
CA ALA A 337 -5.47 19.29 8.39
C ALA A 337 -6.42 20.37 7.84
N SER A 338 -5.87 21.52 7.44
CA SER A 338 -6.66 22.66 6.94
C SER A 338 -7.33 22.35 5.60
N VAL A 339 -6.63 21.69 4.65
CA VAL A 339 -7.18 21.42 3.31
C VAL A 339 -8.07 20.19 3.29
N SER A 340 -7.78 19.17 4.10
CA SER A 340 -8.58 17.95 4.17
C SER A 340 -9.83 18.08 5.03
N GLY A 341 -9.80 19.00 6.02
CA GLY A 341 -10.80 19.10 7.09
C GLY A 341 -10.73 17.96 8.11
N ALA A 342 -9.73 17.09 8.03
CA ALA A 342 -9.57 15.94 8.90
C ALA A 342 -8.70 16.26 10.13
N VAL A 343 -8.96 15.54 11.21
CA VAL A 343 -8.07 15.54 12.39
C VAL A 343 -6.84 14.69 12.07
N ILE A 344 -5.63 15.17 12.41
CA ILE A 344 -4.40 14.40 12.27
C ILE A 344 -4.00 13.86 13.64
N GLU A 345 -3.90 12.54 13.74
CA GLU A 345 -3.42 11.82 14.92
C GLU A 345 -2.04 11.23 14.64
N LEU A 346 -1.09 11.48 15.52
CA LEU A 346 0.27 10.94 15.42
C LEU A 346 0.48 9.82 16.43
N TYR A 347 1.07 8.74 15.94
CA TYR A 347 1.36 7.54 16.73
C TYR A 347 2.85 7.24 16.75
N ASP A 348 3.33 6.79 17.90
CA ASP A 348 4.68 6.22 18.04
C ASP A 348 4.61 4.70 17.85
N THR A 349 4.60 4.28 16.60
CA THR A 349 4.42 2.88 16.20
C THR A 349 5.09 2.61 14.85
N ASP A 350 5.27 1.34 14.56
CA ASP A 350 5.75 0.85 13.27
C ASP A 350 4.98 -0.41 12.82
N GLY A 351 5.27 -0.89 11.61
CA GLY A 351 4.64 -2.07 11.06
C GLY A 351 4.91 -3.36 11.87
N ALA A 352 6.05 -3.46 12.56
CA ALA A 352 6.39 -4.62 13.39
C ALA A 352 5.53 -4.68 14.65
N ALA A 353 5.36 -3.53 15.33
CA ALA A 353 4.46 -3.39 16.47
C ALA A 353 2.99 -3.70 16.08
N GLY A 354 2.55 -3.20 14.92
CA GLY A 354 1.22 -3.52 14.37
C GLY A 354 1.03 -5.01 14.12
N ALA A 355 2.00 -5.66 13.48
CA ALA A 355 1.96 -7.09 13.20
C ALA A 355 1.94 -7.93 14.50
N ALA A 356 2.70 -7.53 15.52
CA ALA A 356 2.70 -8.20 16.83
C ALA A 356 1.33 -8.12 17.53
N LYS A 357 0.72 -6.93 17.55
CA LYS A 357 -0.63 -6.72 18.09
C LYS A 357 -1.68 -7.54 17.32
N ALA A 358 -1.62 -7.49 15.99
CA ALA A 358 -2.50 -8.27 15.12
C ALA A 358 -2.33 -9.79 15.30
N ALA A 359 -1.10 -10.27 15.49
CA ALA A 359 -0.83 -11.67 15.82
C ALA A 359 -1.42 -12.05 17.19
N GLY A 360 -1.37 -11.14 18.17
CA GLY A 360 -2.01 -11.30 19.47
C GLY A 360 -3.54 -11.43 19.35
N MET A 361 -4.17 -10.62 18.46
CA MET A 361 -5.60 -10.76 18.15
C MET A 361 -5.91 -12.11 17.50
N GLY A 362 -5.14 -12.51 16.49
CA GLY A 362 -5.32 -13.80 15.81
C GLY A 362 -5.06 -15.02 16.69
N ALA A 363 -4.27 -14.89 17.74
CA ALA A 363 -4.01 -15.92 18.74
C ALA A 363 -5.02 -15.91 19.90
N GLY A 364 -5.94 -14.95 19.97
CA GLY A 364 -6.89 -14.78 21.05
C GLY A 364 -6.30 -14.21 22.34
N ILE A 365 -5.13 -13.54 22.27
CA ILE A 365 -4.54 -12.82 23.41
C ILE A 365 -5.33 -11.54 23.68
N TYR A 366 -5.77 -10.86 22.59
CA TYR A 366 -6.66 -9.72 22.65
C TYR A 366 -8.03 -10.09 22.06
N ALA A 367 -9.11 -9.72 22.76
CA ALA A 367 -10.47 -10.00 22.31
C ALA A 367 -10.93 -9.08 21.16
N SER A 368 -10.30 -7.92 21.01
CA SER A 368 -10.66 -6.93 19.98
C SER A 368 -9.45 -6.05 19.61
N HIS A 369 -9.59 -5.31 18.49
CA HIS A 369 -8.58 -4.31 18.13
C HIS A 369 -8.56 -3.14 19.12
N GLN A 370 -9.70 -2.78 19.74
CA GLN A 370 -9.73 -1.76 20.78
C GLN A 370 -8.83 -2.16 21.95
N GLU A 371 -8.89 -3.40 22.40
CA GLU A 371 -8.04 -3.91 23.47
C GLU A 371 -6.56 -3.95 23.06
N ALA A 372 -6.26 -4.39 21.83
CA ALA A 372 -4.89 -4.47 21.34
C ALA A 372 -4.21 -3.10 21.19
N PHE A 373 -4.98 -2.04 21.00
CA PHE A 373 -4.49 -0.68 20.75
C PHE A 373 -4.83 0.33 21.88
N SER A 374 -5.36 -0.17 23.01
CA SER A 374 -5.57 0.62 24.24
C SER A 374 -4.27 1.02 24.92
#